data_31ae7f74470b0c6b22fc7945ddae8315
#
_entry.id   31ae7f74470b0c6b22fc7945ddae8315
#
_cell.length_a   1.000
_cell.length_b   1.000
_cell.length_c   1.000
_cell.angle_alpha   90.00
_cell.angle_beta   90.00
_cell.angle_gamma   90.00
#
_symmetry.space_group_name_H-M   'P 1'
#
loop_
_entity.id
_entity.type
_entity.pdbx_description
1 polymer ?
#
loop_
_entity_poly.entity_id
_entity_poly.type
_entity_poly.pdbx_seq_one_letter_code
_entity_poly.pdbx_strand_id
1 'polypeptide(L)'
;MKNYKNFLKNKFDIQIGLKRFLIFLGIKKLTYIIIHFMLSIIFKSKLTFLRSLVFDYQKRISEIVFYTNKYNEKFGLFSNDNIISKKIFVNEEFDLQKLIKTLNFLNKKSKIKNLYDIGANIGSICIPAVKRNLVESAFAVEPVFKNFQLLKINIILNNLEEKIKSFNIALSSKDDQNLDMELASDNSGDHRIRLKQLRSNLYDEEMRKIEKVKTKKFDTLFQNLNGNSDLVWIDTQGFEPIILSGAQNLLKSKTPIVLEFWPYGLKRNDLWKQMRKTIEMFNYFSDLSEEKINLKKINKENLDELFSGWEDEKKNQHALFTDLLLINNNF
;
A
#
# COMPACT_ATOMS: atom_id res chain seq x y z
N MET A 1 7.19 19.88 -15.05
CA MET A 1 6.94 20.75 -13.87
C MET A 1 5.88 21.84 -14.08
N LYS A 2 5.88 22.63 -15.16
CA LYS A 2 4.84 23.68 -15.40
C LYS A 2 3.40 23.12 -15.47
N ASN A 3 3.17 21.99 -16.09
CA ASN A 3 1.85 21.36 -16.19
C ASN A 3 1.33 20.81 -14.86
N TYR A 4 2.21 20.33 -13.97
CA TYR A 4 1.85 19.89 -12.62
C TYR A 4 1.44 21.04 -11.69
N LYS A 5 2.13 22.20 -11.78
CA LYS A 5 1.74 23.40 -11.03
C LYS A 5 0.38 23.95 -11.45
N ASN A 6 0.03 23.86 -12.73
CA ASN A 6 -1.29 24.25 -13.22
C ASN A 6 -2.41 23.28 -12.81
N PHE A 7 -2.11 21.97 -12.72
CA PHE A 7 -3.02 20.95 -12.21
C PHE A 7 -3.30 21.16 -10.70
N LEU A 8 -2.26 21.47 -9.91
CA LEU A 8 -2.39 21.77 -8.48
C LEU A 8 -3.02 23.14 -8.19
N LYS A 9 -2.95 24.11 -9.12
CA LYS A 9 -3.63 25.42 -9.02
C LYS A 9 -5.15 25.33 -9.14
N ASN A 10 -5.65 24.35 -9.85
CA ASN A 10 -7.06 23.99 -9.79
C ASN A 10 -7.29 23.14 -8.54
N LYS A 11 -7.32 23.77 -7.37
CA LYS A 11 -7.85 23.14 -6.15
C LYS A 11 -9.25 22.63 -6.47
N PHE A 12 -9.34 21.35 -6.83
CA PHE A 12 -10.60 20.62 -6.88
C PHE A 12 -11.04 20.39 -5.44
N ASP A 13 -11.38 21.48 -4.79
CA ASP A 13 -12.03 21.48 -3.50
C ASP A 13 -13.42 20.87 -3.71
N ILE A 14 -13.82 19.99 -2.82
CA ILE A 14 -15.24 19.67 -2.59
C ILE A 14 -16.08 20.96 -2.70
N GLN A 15 -15.54 22.09 -2.27
CA GLN A 15 -16.08 23.42 -2.38
C GLN A 15 -16.44 23.83 -3.82
N ILE A 16 -15.64 23.49 -4.83
CA ILE A 16 -15.92 23.90 -6.23
C ILE A 16 -17.06 23.08 -6.80
N GLY A 17 -17.06 21.75 -6.57
CA GLY A 17 -18.15 20.86 -6.99
C GLY A 17 -19.48 21.26 -6.34
N LEU A 18 -19.47 21.46 -5.03
CA LEU A 18 -20.63 21.90 -4.27
C LEU A 18 -21.07 23.30 -4.66
N LYS A 19 -20.14 24.26 -4.83
CA LYS A 19 -20.42 25.61 -5.29
C LYS A 19 -21.09 25.64 -6.66
N ARG A 20 -20.62 24.85 -7.63
CA ARG A 20 -21.22 24.72 -8.96
C ARG A 20 -22.62 24.11 -8.88
N PHE A 21 -22.80 23.06 -8.07
CA PHE A 21 -24.10 22.43 -7.84
C PHE A 21 -25.10 23.39 -7.19
N LEU A 22 -24.67 24.13 -6.18
CA LEU A 22 -25.52 25.11 -5.48
C LEU A 22 -25.84 26.33 -6.35
N ILE A 23 -24.92 26.77 -7.21
CA ILE A 23 -25.17 27.82 -8.23
C ILE A 23 -26.19 27.32 -9.26
N PHE A 24 -26.05 26.08 -9.72
CA PHE A 24 -26.99 25.40 -10.63
C PHE A 24 -28.41 25.34 -10.04
N LEU A 25 -28.53 25.11 -8.73
CA LEU A 25 -29.82 25.12 -8.01
C LEU A 25 -30.32 26.50 -7.61
N GLY A 26 -29.60 27.57 -7.96
CA GLY A 26 -29.99 28.94 -7.57
C GLY A 26 -29.93 29.24 -6.06
N ILE A 27 -29.15 28.44 -5.30
CA ILE A 27 -29.09 28.54 -3.84
C ILE A 27 -28.18 29.69 -3.40
N LYS A 28 -28.70 30.55 -2.52
CA LYS A 28 -28.03 31.77 -2.03
C LYS A 28 -26.79 31.42 -1.15
N LYS A 29 -25.84 32.37 -1.08
CA LYS A 29 -24.56 32.29 -0.36
C LYS A 29 -24.66 31.75 1.09
N LEU A 30 -25.75 32.06 1.79
CA LEU A 30 -25.98 31.64 3.18
C LEU A 30 -26.16 30.10 3.27
N THR A 31 -26.93 29.52 2.36
CA THR A 31 -27.16 28.08 2.33
C THR A 31 -25.86 27.30 2.01
N TYR A 32 -25.01 27.88 1.14
CA TYR A 32 -23.67 27.37 0.88
C TYR A 32 -22.82 27.31 2.15
N ILE A 33 -22.80 28.40 2.94
CA ILE A 33 -22.06 28.49 4.20
C ILE A 33 -22.57 27.43 5.20
N ILE A 34 -23.89 27.29 5.32
CA ILE A 34 -24.51 26.31 6.23
C ILE A 34 -24.14 24.88 5.82
N ILE A 35 -24.26 24.55 4.53
CA ILE A 35 -23.88 23.22 4.03
C ILE A 35 -22.39 22.97 4.21
N HIS A 36 -21.54 23.97 3.93
CA HIS A 36 -20.09 23.85 4.15
C HIS A 36 -19.76 23.65 5.64
N PHE A 37 -20.44 24.35 6.52
CA PHE A 37 -20.28 24.18 7.97
C PHE A 37 -20.74 22.79 8.42
N MET A 38 -21.91 22.32 7.97
CA MET A 38 -22.38 20.96 8.24
C MET A 38 -21.42 19.89 7.72
N LEU A 39 -20.92 20.05 6.48
CA LEU A 39 -19.91 19.14 5.94
C LEU A 39 -18.63 19.18 6.76
N SER A 40 -18.18 20.35 7.22
CA SER A 40 -16.99 20.45 8.08
C SER A 40 -17.16 19.73 9.42
N ILE A 41 -18.37 19.73 9.97
CA ILE A 41 -18.71 18.95 11.17
C ILE A 41 -18.69 17.44 10.85
N ILE A 42 -19.24 17.03 9.72
CA ILE A 42 -19.23 15.63 9.27
C ILE A 42 -17.79 15.15 9.04
N PHE A 43 -16.96 15.96 8.39
CA PHE A 43 -15.54 15.64 8.17
C PHE A 43 -14.72 15.54 9.47
N LYS A 44 -15.09 16.33 10.48
CA LYS A 44 -14.47 16.28 11.81
C LYS A 44 -15.12 15.26 12.74
N SER A 45 -16.31 14.76 12.39
CA SER A 45 -17.04 13.81 13.23
C SER A 45 -16.43 12.40 13.13
N LYS A 46 -16.57 11.64 14.22
CA LYS A 46 -16.26 10.19 14.24
C LYS A 46 -17.32 9.34 13.50
N LEU A 47 -18.26 9.96 12.78
CA LEU A 47 -19.34 9.26 12.09
C LEU A 47 -18.84 8.69 10.76
N THR A 48 -18.18 7.55 10.81
CA THR A 48 -17.60 6.83 9.67
C THR A 48 -18.64 6.54 8.57
N PHE A 49 -19.89 6.29 8.97
CA PHE A 49 -20.99 6.08 8.02
C PHE A 49 -21.23 7.32 7.13
N LEU A 50 -21.32 8.53 7.71
CA LEU A 50 -21.52 9.75 6.92
C LEU A 50 -20.31 10.05 6.03
N ARG A 51 -19.10 9.82 6.51
CA ARG A 51 -17.88 9.96 5.71
C ARG A 51 -17.89 8.99 4.53
N SER A 52 -18.33 7.76 4.73
CA SER A 52 -18.49 6.78 3.65
C SER A 52 -19.48 7.26 2.58
N LEU A 53 -20.66 7.77 2.97
CA LEU A 53 -21.62 8.32 2.02
C LEU A 53 -21.05 9.51 1.23
N VAL A 54 -20.31 10.40 1.89
CA VAL A 54 -19.65 11.53 1.22
C VAL A 54 -18.61 11.03 0.22
N PHE A 55 -17.79 10.05 0.59
CA PHE A 55 -16.82 9.47 -0.33
C PHE A 55 -17.50 8.83 -1.56
N ASP A 56 -18.55 8.03 -1.35
CA ASP A 56 -19.28 7.39 -2.43
C ASP A 56 -19.96 8.38 -3.38
N TYR A 57 -20.36 9.55 -2.85
CA TYR A 57 -20.90 10.64 -3.67
C TYR A 57 -19.81 11.27 -4.56
N GLN A 58 -18.55 11.34 -4.09
CA GLN A 58 -17.42 11.93 -4.85
C GLN A 58 -17.18 11.21 -6.19
N LYS A 59 -17.46 9.90 -6.30
CA LYS A 59 -17.34 9.14 -7.56
C LYS A 59 -18.10 9.78 -8.73
N ARG A 60 -19.19 10.50 -8.43
CA ARG A 60 -20.03 11.18 -9.44
C ARG A 60 -19.51 12.56 -9.84
N ILE A 61 -18.55 13.08 -9.06
CA ILE A 61 -18.09 14.47 -9.21
C ILE A 61 -16.69 14.55 -9.78
N SER A 62 -15.78 13.71 -9.29
CA SER A 62 -14.35 13.78 -9.61
C SER A 62 -13.68 12.43 -9.54
N GLU A 63 -12.70 12.20 -10.39
CA GLU A 63 -11.84 11.02 -10.35
C GLU A 63 -10.88 11.02 -9.17
N ILE A 64 -10.44 12.20 -8.73
CA ILE A 64 -9.53 12.38 -7.60
C ILE A 64 -10.16 13.32 -6.56
N VAL A 65 -10.12 12.87 -5.30
CA VAL A 65 -10.56 13.63 -4.14
C VAL A 65 -9.35 14.04 -3.33
N PHE A 66 -9.16 15.32 -3.08
CA PHE A 66 -8.13 15.81 -2.16
C PHE A 66 -8.67 15.86 -0.73
N TYR A 67 -7.93 15.26 0.17
CA TYR A 67 -8.30 15.09 1.56
C TYR A 67 -7.13 15.39 2.49
N THR A 68 -7.40 16.03 3.62
CA THR A 68 -6.43 16.22 4.71
C THR A 68 -6.99 15.54 5.95
N ASN A 69 -6.26 14.57 6.49
CA ASN A 69 -6.67 13.82 7.66
C ASN A 69 -6.35 14.57 8.98
N LYS A 70 -6.75 14.00 10.11
CA LYS A 70 -6.53 14.57 11.45
C LYS A 70 -5.04 14.72 11.83
N TYR A 71 -4.13 14.03 11.15
CA TYR A 71 -2.69 14.12 11.35
C TYR A 71 -2.02 15.14 10.43
N ASN A 72 -2.80 15.95 9.71
CA ASN A 72 -2.34 16.91 8.71
C ASN A 72 -1.57 16.26 7.54
N GLU A 73 -1.90 15.01 7.25
CA GLU A 73 -1.45 14.32 6.04
C GLU A 73 -2.42 14.64 4.90
N LYS A 74 -1.87 14.99 3.75
CA LYS A 74 -2.64 15.40 2.58
C LYS A 74 -2.56 14.34 1.51
N PHE A 75 -3.72 13.89 1.04
CA PHE A 75 -3.82 12.86 0.02
C PHE A 75 -4.69 13.31 -1.15
N GLY A 76 -4.23 13.06 -2.37
CA GLY A 76 -5.09 12.80 -3.51
C GLY A 76 -5.51 11.33 -3.46
N LEU A 77 -6.80 11.07 -3.54
CA LEU A 77 -7.42 9.75 -3.41
C LEU A 77 -8.22 9.45 -4.66
N PHE A 78 -8.13 8.24 -5.20
CA PHE A 78 -9.02 7.81 -6.27
C PHE A 78 -10.44 7.63 -5.75
N SER A 79 -11.40 8.34 -6.30
CA SER A 79 -12.79 8.28 -5.84
C SER A 79 -13.47 6.92 -6.13
N ASN A 80 -12.97 6.18 -7.12
CA ASN A 80 -13.46 4.84 -7.47
C ASN A 80 -12.81 3.72 -6.65
N ASP A 81 -11.76 4.00 -5.88
CA ASP A 81 -11.09 3.00 -5.04
C ASP A 81 -11.84 2.83 -3.72
N ASN A 82 -12.52 1.69 -3.61
CA ASN A 82 -13.37 1.34 -2.47
C ASN A 82 -12.58 0.84 -1.24
N ILE A 83 -11.28 0.58 -1.37
CA ILE A 83 -10.47 -0.04 -0.33
C ILE A 83 -9.48 0.98 0.25
N ILE A 84 -8.38 1.29 -0.40
CA ILE A 84 -7.32 2.13 0.15
C ILE A 84 -7.79 3.58 0.31
N SER A 85 -8.23 4.20 -0.79
CA SER A 85 -8.66 5.60 -0.79
C SER A 85 -9.85 5.82 0.12
N LYS A 86 -10.85 4.92 0.06
CA LYS A 86 -12.03 5.01 0.93
C LYS A 86 -11.67 4.85 2.40
N LYS A 87 -10.79 3.90 2.77
CA LYS A 87 -10.36 3.73 4.16
C LYS A 87 -9.56 4.94 4.66
N ILE A 88 -8.64 5.49 3.87
CA ILE A 88 -7.93 6.73 4.24
C ILE A 88 -8.92 7.86 4.49
N PHE A 89 -9.91 8.05 3.60
CA PHE A 89 -10.91 9.09 3.75
C PHE A 89 -11.82 8.89 4.96
N VAL A 90 -12.25 7.65 5.22
CA VAL A 90 -13.23 7.32 6.27
C VAL A 90 -12.55 7.13 7.62
N ASN A 91 -11.45 6.38 7.66
CA ASN A 91 -10.79 5.93 8.90
C ASN A 91 -9.52 6.72 9.23
N GLU A 92 -9.12 7.69 8.39
CA GLU A 92 -7.94 8.56 8.55
C GLU A 92 -6.60 7.89 8.18
N GLU A 93 -6.56 6.57 8.00
CA GLU A 93 -5.37 5.78 7.68
C GLU A 93 -5.72 4.43 7.06
N PHE A 94 -4.74 3.79 6.44
CA PHE A 94 -4.83 2.44 5.90
C PHE A 94 -3.59 1.64 6.33
N ASP A 95 -3.80 0.51 7.01
CA ASP A 95 -2.82 -0.51 7.46
C ASP A 95 -1.61 0.01 8.28
N LEU A 96 -1.54 1.29 8.60
CA LEU A 96 -0.42 1.90 9.30
C LEU A 96 -0.18 1.32 10.70
N GLN A 97 -1.20 0.79 11.36
CA GLN A 97 -1.06 0.21 12.71
C GLN A 97 -0.15 -1.01 12.74
N LYS A 98 -0.12 -1.79 11.66
CA LYS A 98 0.81 -2.92 11.50
C LYS A 98 2.27 -2.41 11.45
N LEU A 99 2.53 -1.34 10.69
CA LEU A 99 3.85 -0.71 10.63
C LEU A 99 4.25 -0.15 12.00
N ILE A 100 3.38 0.59 12.69
CA ILE A 100 3.66 1.14 14.02
C ILE A 100 4.01 0.03 15.00
N LYS A 101 3.24 -1.06 15.02
CA LYS A 101 3.48 -2.23 15.86
C LYS A 101 4.84 -2.85 15.56
N THR A 102 5.19 -3.01 14.29
CA THR A 102 6.47 -3.54 13.84
C THR A 102 7.63 -2.64 14.25
N LEU A 103 7.53 -1.34 14.01
CA LEU A 103 8.58 -0.38 14.40
C LEU A 103 8.74 -0.31 15.91
N ASN A 104 7.66 -0.32 16.69
CA ASN A 104 7.74 -0.35 18.16
C ASN A 104 8.45 -1.60 18.69
N PHE A 105 8.31 -2.72 17.99
CA PHE A 105 9.03 -3.94 18.32
C PHE A 105 10.51 -3.85 17.96
N LEU A 106 10.83 -3.49 16.72
CA LEU A 106 12.20 -3.43 16.20
C LEU A 106 13.04 -2.35 16.91
N ASN A 107 12.45 -1.18 17.17
CA ASN A 107 13.12 -0.04 17.80
C ASN A 107 13.54 -0.28 19.27
N LYS A 108 13.09 -1.36 19.89
CA LYS A 108 13.59 -1.76 21.23
C LYS A 108 15.08 -2.11 21.19
N LYS A 109 15.60 -2.50 20.04
CA LYS A 109 16.98 -2.92 19.85
C LYS A 109 17.78 -1.93 19.03
N SER A 110 17.25 -1.52 17.87
CA SER A 110 17.90 -0.56 16.97
C SER A 110 16.85 0.28 16.28
N LYS A 111 17.08 1.60 16.22
CA LYS A 111 16.15 2.53 15.58
C LYS A 111 16.12 2.30 14.07
N ILE A 112 14.95 1.94 13.54
CA ILE A 112 14.70 1.91 12.11
C ILE A 112 14.61 3.35 11.60
N LYS A 113 15.43 3.65 10.59
CA LYS A 113 15.53 4.98 9.97
C LYS A 113 14.93 5.02 8.58
N ASN A 114 15.11 3.95 7.81
CA ASN A 114 14.69 3.91 6.42
C ASN A 114 13.61 2.83 6.21
N LEU A 115 12.57 3.20 5.47
CA LEU A 115 11.52 2.28 5.02
C LEU A 115 11.62 2.08 3.51
N TYR A 116 11.70 0.84 3.07
CA TYR A 116 11.58 0.44 1.67
C TYR A 116 10.16 -0.09 1.46
N ASP A 117 9.30 0.73 0.84
CA ASP A 117 7.87 0.45 0.64
C ASP A 117 7.65 -0.06 -0.79
N ILE A 118 7.54 -1.39 -0.94
CA ILE A 118 7.45 -2.09 -2.22
C ILE A 118 5.99 -2.48 -2.48
N GLY A 119 5.39 -1.86 -3.48
CA GLY A 119 3.95 -1.80 -3.69
C GLY A 119 3.34 -0.58 -3.01
N ALA A 120 4.05 0.55 -3.05
CA ALA A 120 3.69 1.75 -2.29
C ALA A 120 2.34 2.37 -2.65
N ASN A 121 1.73 1.95 -3.76
CA ASN A 121 0.44 2.43 -4.24
C ASN A 121 0.42 3.97 -4.31
N ILE A 122 -0.49 4.63 -3.60
CA ILE A 122 -0.59 6.10 -3.51
C ILE A 122 0.19 6.69 -2.31
N GLY A 123 1.00 5.86 -1.60
CA GLY A 123 1.80 6.25 -0.46
C GLY A 123 1.10 6.12 0.89
N SER A 124 0.14 5.18 1.00
CA SER A 124 -0.66 4.97 2.22
C SER A 124 0.16 4.57 3.44
N ILE A 125 1.35 3.98 3.25
CA ILE A 125 2.28 3.55 4.29
C ILE A 125 3.45 4.53 4.41
N CYS A 126 4.21 4.79 3.34
CA CYS A 126 5.44 5.58 3.41
C CYS A 126 5.20 7.06 3.77
N ILE A 127 4.11 7.68 3.33
CA ILE A 127 3.85 9.09 3.63
C ILE A 127 3.56 9.29 5.12
N PRO A 128 2.62 8.58 5.77
CA PRO A 128 2.43 8.67 7.22
C PRO A 128 3.68 8.28 8.01
N ALA A 129 4.41 7.26 7.56
CA ALA A 129 5.64 6.81 8.24
C ALA A 129 6.65 7.94 8.38
N VAL A 130 6.91 8.69 7.30
CA VAL A 130 7.83 9.81 7.30
C VAL A 130 7.22 11.06 7.94
N LYS A 131 5.95 11.38 7.62
CA LYS A 131 5.26 12.58 8.12
C LYS A 131 5.13 12.59 9.63
N ARG A 132 4.87 11.42 10.24
CA ARG A 132 4.77 11.24 11.71
C ARG A 132 6.14 10.98 12.37
N ASN A 133 7.25 11.08 11.63
CA ASN A 133 8.61 10.80 12.11
C ASN A 133 8.77 9.38 12.72
N LEU A 134 8.01 8.41 12.22
CA LEU A 134 8.20 7.00 12.57
C LEU A 134 9.50 6.46 11.96
N VAL A 135 9.85 6.95 10.76
CA VAL A 135 11.14 6.74 10.09
C VAL A 135 11.68 8.09 9.58
N GLU A 136 12.97 8.16 9.25
CA GLU A 136 13.62 9.37 8.77
C GLU A 136 13.40 9.58 7.26
N SER A 137 13.41 8.48 6.49
CA SER A 137 13.21 8.49 5.04
C SER A 137 12.50 7.23 4.53
N ALA A 138 12.02 7.30 3.28
CA ALA A 138 11.44 6.14 2.62
C ALA A 138 11.85 6.05 1.13
N PHE A 139 11.84 4.81 0.62
CA PHE A 139 12.02 4.47 -0.78
C PHE A 139 10.76 3.75 -1.25
N ALA A 140 9.95 4.41 -2.07
CA ALA A 140 8.62 3.94 -2.47
C ALA A 140 8.66 3.42 -3.92
N VAL A 141 8.31 2.16 -4.11
CA VAL A 141 8.29 1.50 -5.42
C VAL A 141 6.86 1.20 -5.82
N GLU A 142 6.40 1.75 -6.94
CA GLU A 142 5.05 1.54 -7.46
C GLU A 142 5.08 1.39 -8.98
N PRO A 143 4.73 0.19 -9.52
CA PRO A 143 4.81 -0.07 -10.95
C PRO A 143 3.69 0.57 -11.77
N VAL A 144 2.45 0.65 -11.25
CA VAL A 144 1.31 1.16 -12.00
C VAL A 144 1.42 2.67 -12.16
N PHE A 145 1.51 3.12 -13.39
CA PHE A 145 1.82 4.52 -13.69
C PHE A 145 0.83 5.51 -13.06
N LYS A 146 -0.45 5.20 -13.06
CA LYS A 146 -1.50 6.04 -12.50
C LYS A 146 -1.36 6.18 -10.97
N ASN A 147 -1.12 5.06 -10.27
CA ASN A 147 -0.84 5.06 -8.83
C ASN A 147 0.43 5.85 -8.51
N PHE A 148 1.51 5.61 -9.28
CA PHE A 148 2.77 6.32 -9.12
C PHE A 148 2.63 7.83 -9.31
N GLN A 149 1.84 8.29 -10.29
CA GLN A 149 1.57 9.71 -10.45
C GLN A 149 0.92 10.30 -9.20
N LEU A 150 -0.06 9.59 -8.63
CA LEU A 150 -0.75 10.04 -7.43
C LEU A 150 0.14 9.97 -6.19
N LEU A 151 0.99 8.94 -6.07
CA LEU A 151 2.04 8.85 -5.05
C LEU A 151 2.95 10.09 -5.09
N LYS A 152 3.44 10.48 -6.27
CA LYS A 152 4.26 11.70 -6.41
C LYS A 152 3.52 12.96 -6.01
N ILE A 153 2.26 13.11 -6.39
CA ILE A 153 1.41 14.23 -5.97
C ILE A 153 1.30 14.24 -4.45
N ASN A 154 1.05 13.09 -3.84
CA ASN A 154 0.89 12.97 -2.39
C ASN A 154 2.18 13.28 -1.64
N ILE A 155 3.35 12.89 -2.15
CA ILE A 155 4.66 13.28 -1.60
C ILE A 155 4.81 14.81 -1.62
N ILE A 156 4.52 15.47 -2.75
CA ILE A 156 4.61 16.92 -2.92
C ILE A 156 3.63 17.66 -1.99
N LEU A 157 2.39 17.19 -1.87
CA LEU A 157 1.37 17.78 -1.00
C LEU A 157 1.80 17.82 0.47
N ASN A 158 2.66 16.88 0.87
CA ASN A 158 3.17 16.77 2.23
C ASN A 158 4.55 17.40 2.44
N ASN A 159 5.19 17.97 1.39
CA ASN A 159 6.56 18.51 1.36
C ASN A 159 7.59 17.46 1.81
N LEU A 160 7.54 16.25 1.22
CA LEU A 160 8.39 15.11 1.59
C LEU A 160 9.34 14.70 0.46
N GLU A 161 9.54 15.52 -0.57
CA GLU A 161 10.36 15.20 -1.77
C GLU A 161 11.81 14.87 -1.42
N GLU A 162 12.36 15.51 -0.40
CA GLU A 162 13.72 15.26 0.07
C GLU A 162 13.85 14.00 0.95
N LYS A 163 12.72 13.52 1.50
CA LYS A 163 12.69 12.38 2.42
C LYS A 163 12.14 11.09 1.79
N ILE A 164 11.33 11.20 0.74
CA ILE A 164 10.74 10.04 0.05
C ILE A 164 11.20 10.03 -1.40
N LYS A 165 12.00 9.02 -1.76
CA LYS A 165 12.37 8.73 -3.15
C LYS A 165 11.40 7.73 -3.74
N SER A 166 10.77 8.06 -4.87
CA SER A 166 9.77 7.20 -5.52
C SER A 166 10.25 6.69 -6.88
N PHE A 167 9.92 5.44 -7.21
CA PHE A 167 10.36 4.74 -8.41
C PHE A 167 9.16 4.11 -9.13
N ASN A 168 8.97 4.45 -10.42
CA ASN A 168 7.94 3.81 -11.24
C ASN A 168 8.52 2.58 -11.95
N ILE A 169 8.58 1.49 -11.23
CA ILE A 169 9.16 0.22 -11.67
C ILE A 169 8.53 -0.93 -10.89
N ALA A 170 8.45 -2.12 -11.46
CA ALA A 170 8.16 -3.34 -10.72
C ALA A 170 9.46 -3.98 -10.24
N LEU A 171 9.50 -4.49 -9.01
CA LEU A 171 10.61 -5.34 -8.60
C LEU A 171 10.38 -6.78 -9.06
N SER A 172 11.46 -7.47 -9.44
CA SER A 172 11.41 -8.84 -9.96
C SER A 172 12.75 -9.55 -9.76
N SER A 173 12.82 -10.80 -10.22
CA SER A 173 14.07 -11.58 -10.24
C SER A 173 15.07 -11.17 -11.31
N LYS A 174 14.66 -10.36 -12.29
CA LYS A 174 15.49 -9.93 -13.42
C LYS A 174 15.25 -8.48 -13.77
N ASP A 175 16.32 -7.82 -14.24
CA ASP A 175 16.26 -6.46 -14.75
C ASP A 175 15.66 -6.40 -16.15
N ASP A 176 15.12 -5.22 -16.49
CA ASP A 176 14.75 -4.78 -17.84
C ASP A 176 13.78 -5.71 -18.59
N GLN A 177 12.97 -6.48 -17.86
CA GLN A 177 11.86 -7.22 -18.42
C GLN A 177 10.61 -6.34 -18.52
N ASN A 178 9.69 -6.70 -19.42
CA ASN A 178 8.33 -6.18 -19.45
C ASN A 178 7.39 -7.27 -18.93
N LEU A 179 6.66 -6.98 -17.87
CA LEU A 179 5.65 -7.88 -17.32
C LEU A 179 4.25 -7.28 -17.53
N ASP A 180 3.26 -8.14 -17.57
CA ASP A 180 1.86 -7.77 -17.63
C ASP A 180 1.33 -7.53 -16.21
N MET A 181 0.85 -6.31 -15.95
CA MET A 181 0.17 -5.91 -14.73
C MET A 181 -1.33 -5.90 -14.98
N GLU A 182 -2.07 -6.68 -14.21
CA GLU A 182 -3.53 -6.68 -14.20
C GLU A 182 -4.04 -5.55 -13.31
N LEU A 183 -4.89 -4.70 -13.87
CA LEU A 183 -5.47 -3.56 -13.16
C LEU A 183 -6.87 -3.91 -12.64
N ALA A 184 -7.05 -3.89 -11.34
CA ALA A 184 -8.37 -3.95 -10.71
C ALA A 184 -9.13 -2.64 -10.94
N SER A 185 -10.45 -2.71 -11.06
CA SER A 185 -11.31 -1.57 -11.44
C SER A 185 -11.69 -0.67 -10.27
N ASP A 186 -11.78 -1.22 -9.06
CA ASP A 186 -12.35 -0.57 -7.87
C ASP A 186 -11.52 -0.73 -6.60
N ASN A 187 -10.33 -1.30 -6.74
CA ASN A 187 -9.33 -1.47 -5.67
C ASN A 187 -7.93 -1.22 -6.24
N SER A 188 -7.38 -0.04 -6.02
CA SER A 188 -6.04 0.30 -6.48
C SER A 188 -4.93 -0.53 -5.82
N GLY A 189 -5.21 -1.19 -4.71
CA GLY A 189 -4.28 -2.10 -4.02
C GLY A 189 -4.29 -3.53 -4.58
N ASP A 190 -5.25 -3.89 -5.44
CA ASP A 190 -5.35 -5.25 -5.99
C ASP A 190 -4.82 -5.33 -7.45
N HIS A 191 -3.90 -4.45 -7.81
CA HIS A 191 -3.14 -4.58 -9.04
C HIS A 191 -2.04 -5.63 -8.85
N ARG A 192 -1.90 -6.55 -9.81
CA ARG A 192 -0.99 -7.68 -9.64
C ARG A 192 -0.32 -8.10 -10.94
N ILE A 193 0.87 -8.66 -10.85
CA ILE A 193 1.57 -9.23 -12.01
C ILE A 193 0.85 -10.50 -12.48
N ARG A 194 0.61 -10.60 -13.79
CA ARG A 194 0.10 -11.78 -14.45
C ARG A 194 1.26 -12.69 -14.83
N LEU A 195 1.42 -13.81 -14.13
CA LEU A 195 2.43 -14.82 -14.48
C LEU A 195 1.89 -15.89 -15.44
N LYS A 196 0.61 -16.22 -15.32
CA LYS A 196 -0.06 -17.24 -16.14
C LYS A 196 -1.40 -16.70 -16.62
N GLN A 197 -1.82 -17.13 -17.81
CA GLN A 197 -3.18 -16.89 -18.26
C GLN A 197 -4.11 -17.85 -17.51
N LEU A 198 -4.94 -17.31 -16.62
CA LEU A 198 -5.87 -18.12 -15.84
C LEU A 198 -7.27 -18.06 -16.43
N ARG A 199 -7.98 -19.17 -16.27
CA ARG A 199 -9.42 -19.28 -16.55
C ARG A 199 -10.18 -19.26 -15.23
N SER A 200 -10.11 -18.16 -14.51
CA SER A 200 -10.82 -18.00 -13.24
C SER A 200 -11.67 -16.73 -13.29
N ASN A 201 -12.96 -16.86 -13.00
CA ASN A 201 -13.89 -15.72 -12.86
C ASN A 201 -13.77 -15.04 -11.49
N LEU A 202 -12.80 -15.43 -10.66
CA LEU A 202 -12.60 -14.83 -9.35
C LEU A 202 -11.92 -13.45 -9.52
N TYR A 203 -12.40 -12.46 -8.77
CA TYR A 203 -11.88 -11.09 -8.78
C TYR A 203 -11.90 -10.42 -10.16
N ASP A 204 -12.83 -10.80 -11.03
CA ASP A 204 -12.95 -10.28 -12.41
C ASP A 204 -11.64 -10.35 -13.22
N GLU A 205 -10.79 -11.35 -12.95
CA GLU A 205 -9.43 -11.46 -13.51
C GLU A 205 -9.41 -11.48 -15.04
N GLU A 206 -10.40 -12.10 -15.68
CA GLU A 206 -10.51 -12.15 -17.13
C GLU A 206 -10.81 -10.79 -17.77
N MET A 207 -11.46 -9.89 -17.00
CA MET A 207 -11.90 -8.56 -17.46
C MET A 207 -10.90 -7.46 -17.15
N ARG A 208 -9.82 -7.76 -16.41
CA ARG A 208 -8.83 -6.76 -16.01
C ARG A 208 -8.05 -6.20 -17.19
N LYS A 209 -7.92 -4.90 -17.23
CA LYS A 209 -7.02 -4.22 -18.16
C LYS A 209 -5.59 -4.61 -17.87
N ILE A 210 -4.78 -4.71 -18.93
CA ILE A 210 -3.34 -5.02 -18.82
C ILE A 210 -2.54 -3.77 -19.12
N GLU A 211 -1.58 -3.50 -18.23
CA GLU A 211 -0.53 -2.49 -18.41
C GLU A 211 0.84 -3.17 -18.45
N LYS A 212 1.72 -2.76 -19.36
CA LYS A 212 3.10 -3.24 -19.37
C LYS A 212 3.93 -2.47 -18.37
N VAL A 213 4.60 -3.17 -17.46
CA VAL A 213 5.49 -2.58 -16.46
C VAL A 213 6.91 -3.10 -16.65
N LYS A 214 7.89 -2.20 -16.52
CA LYS A 214 9.31 -2.57 -16.57
C LYS A 214 9.76 -3.10 -15.21
N THR A 215 10.77 -3.96 -15.21
CA THR A 215 11.29 -4.57 -13.99
C THR A 215 12.72 -4.17 -13.68
N LYS A 216 13.03 -4.19 -12.37
CA LYS A 216 14.40 -4.19 -11.82
C LYS A 216 14.50 -5.21 -10.70
N LYS A 217 15.70 -5.72 -10.46
CA LYS A 217 15.97 -6.46 -9.22
C LYS A 217 16.03 -5.49 -8.04
N PHE A 218 15.65 -5.97 -6.87
CA PHE A 218 15.81 -5.21 -5.63
C PHE A 218 17.29 -4.78 -5.44
N ASP A 219 18.21 -5.72 -5.62
CA ASP A 219 19.66 -5.50 -5.43
C ASP A 219 20.27 -4.54 -6.46
N THR A 220 19.65 -4.38 -7.64
CA THR A 220 20.08 -3.38 -8.64
C THR A 220 19.63 -1.98 -8.25
N LEU A 221 18.44 -1.86 -7.67
CA LEU A 221 17.86 -0.57 -7.29
C LEU A 221 18.42 -0.07 -5.95
N PHE A 222 18.68 -0.99 -5.00
CA PHE A 222 19.11 -0.71 -3.64
C PHE A 222 20.36 -1.50 -3.27
N GLN A 223 21.51 -0.84 -3.24
CA GLN A 223 22.81 -1.51 -3.08
C GLN A 223 23.32 -1.52 -1.63
N ASN A 224 22.95 -0.54 -0.80
CA ASN A 224 23.53 -0.31 0.52
C ASN A 224 22.49 -0.42 1.63
N LEU A 225 22.09 -1.65 1.94
CA LEU A 225 21.17 -1.92 3.05
C LEU A 225 21.92 -2.05 4.37
N ASN A 226 21.30 -1.52 5.42
CA ASN A 226 21.78 -1.66 6.79
C ASN A 226 20.75 -2.39 7.64
N GLY A 227 20.98 -3.68 7.91
CA GLY A 227 20.06 -4.52 8.67
C GLY A 227 19.64 -3.99 10.05
N ASN A 228 20.41 -3.04 10.61
CA ASN A 228 20.10 -2.44 11.90
C ASN A 228 19.25 -1.16 11.81
N SER A 229 19.11 -0.57 10.63
CA SER A 229 18.41 0.72 10.47
C SER A 229 17.37 0.73 9.36
N ASP A 230 17.23 -0.35 8.62
CA ASP A 230 16.33 -0.46 7.47
C ASP A 230 15.21 -1.46 7.76
N LEU A 231 14.03 -1.19 7.22
CA LEU A 231 12.88 -2.10 7.17
C LEU A 231 12.39 -2.17 5.73
N VAL A 232 12.19 -3.38 5.21
CA VAL A 232 11.58 -3.59 3.91
C VAL A 232 10.14 -4.06 4.10
N TRP A 233 9.19 -3.39 3.48
CA TRP A 233 7.77 -3.70 3.46
C TRP A 233 7.37 -4.09 2.04
N ILE A 234 6.87 -5.31 1.83
CA ILE A 234 6.54 -5.85 0.50
C ILE A 234 5.09 -6.29 0.49
N ASP A 235 4.27 -5.57 -0.28
CA ASP A 235 2.86 -5.89 -0.54
C ASP A 235 2.66 -5.83 -2.06
N THR A 236 2.71 -6.98 -2.72
CA THR A 236 2.71 -7.09 -4.18
C THR A 236 1.79 -8.16 -4.72
N GLN A 237 0.80 -8.53 -3.91
CA GLN A 237 -0.32 -9.36 -4.29
C GLN A 237 0.09 -10.74 -4.84
N GLY A 238 0.95 -11.44 -4.07
CA GLY A 238 1.41 -12.79 -4.36
C GLY A 238 2.64 -12.86 -5.27
N PHE A 239 3.39 -11.76 -5.44
CA PHE A 239 4.62 -11.73 -6.25
C PHE A 239 5.90 -11.67 -5.39
N GLU A 240 5.78 -11.63 -4.08
CA GLU A 240 6.85 -11.47 -3.09
C GLU A 240 8.01 -12.48 -3.27
N PRO A 241 7.77 -13.79 -3.53
CA PRO A 241 8.85 -14.75 -3.70
C PRO A 241 9.73 -14.46 -4.92
N ILE A 242 9.15 -13.91 -5.99
CA ILE A 242 9.89 -13.54 -7.19
C ILE A 242 10.76 -12.31 -6.92
N ILE A 243 10.23 -11.32 -6.21
CA ILE A 243 11.00 -10.13 -5.79
C ILE A 243 12.20 -10.55 -4.95
N LEU A 244 11.98 -11.38 -3.93
CA LEU A 244 13.03 -11.84 -3.02
C LEU A 244 14.08 -12.72 -3.72
N SER A 245 13.74 -13.40 -4.81
CA SER A 245 14.73 -14.11 -5.63
C SER A 245 15.71 -13.16 -6.33
N GLY A 246 15.34 -11.90 -6.57
CA GLY A 246 16.17 -10.82 -7.10
C GLY A 246 16.81 -9.93 -6.01
N ALA A 247 16.74 -10.35 -4.73
CA ALA A 247 17.12 -9.55 -3.56
C ALA A 247 18.14 -10.30 -2.66
N GLN A 248 19.18 -10.88 -3.26
CA GLN A 248 20.15 -11.72 -2.54
C GLN A 248 20.96 -10.92 -1.52
N ASN A 249 21.28 -9.64 -1.81
CA ASN A 249 21.98 -8.77 -0.89
C ASN A 249 21.08 -8.37 0.29
N LEU A 250 19.79 -8.12 0.03
CA LEU A 250 18.79 -7.91 1.08
C LEU A 250 18.75 -9.11 2.03
N LEU A 251 18.64 -10.33 1.51
CA LEU A 251 18.59 -11.55 2.33
C LEU A 251 19.85 -11.75 3.16
N LYS A 252 21.03 -11.42 2.61
CA LYS A 252 22.32 -11.48 3.32
C LYS A 252 22.49 -10.37 4.37
N SER A 253 21.89 -9.21 4.17
CA SER A 253 22.00 -8.05 5.08
C SER A 253 21.33 -8.26 6.42
N LYS A 254 20.49 -9.30 6.56
CA LYS A 254 19.65 -9.56 7.74
C LYS A 254 18.66 -8.44 8.07
N THR A 255 18.36 -7.60 7.09
CA THR A 255 17.33 -6.54 7.22
C THR A 255 15.98 -7.18 7.54
N PRO A 256 15.23 -6.68 8.52
CA PRO A 256 13.86 -7.12 8.76
C PRO A 256 12.98 -6.90 7.54
N ILE A 257 12.12 -7.87 7.25
CA ILE A 257 11.17 -7.78 6.13
C ILE A 257 9.78 -8.01 6.67
N VAL A 258 8.84 -7.17 6.26
CA VAL A 258 7.40 -7.47 6.32
C VAL A 258 6.96 -7.80 4.91
N LEU A 259 6.24 -8.89 4.75
CA LEU A 259 5.69 -9.30 3.46
C LEU A 259 4.25 -9.75 3.58
N GLU A 260 3.46 -9.46 2.55
CA GLU A 260 2.13 -10.01 2.43
C GLU A 260 2.19 -11.52 2.23
N PHE A 261 1.41 -12.24 3.00
CA PHE A 261 1.20 -13.68 2.87
C PHE A 261 -0.25 -13.90 2.41
N TRP A 262 -0.42 -14.00 1.09
CA TRP A 262 -1.72 -14.17 0.44
C TRP A 262 -1.81 -15.52 -0.28
N PRO A 263 -2.40 -16.53 0.36
CA PRO A 263 -2.42 -17.90 -0.15
C PRO A 263 -3.03 -18.04 -1.55
N TYR A 264 -4.11 -17.32 -1.83
CA TYR A 264 -4.72 -17.35 -3.16
C TYR A 264 -3.74 -16.88 -4.25
N GLY A 265 -3.10 -15.72 -4.07
CA GLY A 265 -2.15 -15.18 -5.03
C GLY A 265 -0.93 -16.08 -5.23
N LEU A 266 -0.42 -16.66 -4.15
CA LEU A 266 0.71 -17.60 -4.18
C LEU A 266 0.36 -18.89 -4.92
N LYS A 267 -0.81 -19.50 -4.64
CA LYS A 267 -1.27 -20.73 -5.32
C LYS A 267 -1.60 -20.44 -6.79
N ARG A 268 -2.26 -19.34 -7.07
CA ARG A 268 -2.57 -18.89 -8.44
C ARG A 268 -1.32 -18.80 -9.31
N ASN A 269 -0.24 -18.27 -8.77
CA ASN A 269 1.03 -18.07 -9.47
C ASN A 269 1.97 -19.28 -9.37
N ASP A 270 1.57 -20.36 -8.71
CA ASP A 270 2.40 -21.54 -8.41
C ASP A 270 3.66 -21.20 -7.60
N LEU A 271 3.53 -20.21 -6.72
CA LEU A 271 4.62 -19.70 -5.88
C LEU A 271 4.55 -20.21 -4.42
N TRP A 272 3.57 -21.05 -4.09
CA TRP A 272 3.37 -21.57 -2.74
C TRP A 272 4.62 -22.23 -2.14
N LYS A 273 5.22 -23.14 -2.91
CA LYS A 273 6.48 -23.80 -2.48
C LYS A 273 7.66 -22.83 -2.41
N GLN A 274 7.72 -21.86 -3.32
CA GLN A 274 8.78 -20.86 -3.32
C GLN A 274 8.65 -19.92 -2.13
N MET A 275 7.42 -19.50 -1.76
CA MET A 275 7.19 -18.69 -0.55
C MET A 275 7.71 -19.40 0.69
N ARG A 276 7.39 -20.70 0.85
CA ARG A 276 7.90 -21.49 1.97
C ARG A 276 9.43 -21.46 2.05
N LYS A 277 10.12 -21.76 0.93
CA LYS A 277 11.59 -21.70 0.85
C LYS A 277 12.13 -20.30 1.18
N THR A 278 11.42 -19.26 0.79
CA THR A 278 11.80 -17.88 1.09
C THR A 278 11.71 -17.61 2.60
N ILE A 279 10.63 -18.03 3.25
CA ILE A 279 10.48 -17.87 4.71
C ILE A 279 11.55 -18.68 5.46
N GLU A 280 11.90 -19.87 4.99
CA GLU A 280 12.96 -20.72 5.57
C GLU A 280 14.36 -20.07 5.60
N MET A 281 14.57 -18.98 4.85
CA MET A 281 15.83 -18.22 4.89
C MET A 281 15.95 -17.30 6.12
N PHE A 282 14.90 -17.18 6.92
CA PHE A 282 14.87 -16.39 8.16
C PHE A 282 14.87 -17.31 9.39
N ASN A 283 15.06 -16.71 10.57
CA ASN A 283 15.10 -17.46 11.81
C ASN A 283 13.78 -17.42 12.58
N TYR A 284 13.05 -16.32 12.45
CA TYR A 284 11.80 -16.10 13.15
C TYR A 284 10.78 -15.41 12.25
N PHE A 285 9.51 -15.70 12.49
CA PHE A 285 8.39 -14.94 11.93
C PHE A 285 7.38 -14.56 13.00
N SER A 286 6.58 -13.54 12.72
CA SER A 286 5.38 -13.19 13.48
C SER A 286 4.26 -12.80 12.52
N ASP A 287 3.07 -13.32 12.77
CA ASP A 287 1.86 -12.90 12.07
C ASP A 287 1.41 -11.52 12.59
N LEU A 288 1.32 -10.54 11.70
CA LEU A 288 0.92 -9.19 12.05
C LEU A 288 -0.59 -9.01 12.19
N SER A 289 -1.40 -10.02 11.95
CA SER A 289 -2.83 -10.01 12.29
C SER A 289 -3.04 -10.16 13.80
N GLU A 290 -2.10 -10.78 14.52
CA GLU A 290 -2.14 -10.88 15.98
C GLU A 290 -2.01 -9.50 16.64
N GLU A 291 -2.61 -9.31 17.81
CA GLU A 291 -2.58 -8.03 18.54
C GLU A 291 -1.14 -7.60 18.88
N LYS A 292 -0.29 -8.56 19.26
CA LYS A 292 1.12 -8.33 19.65
C LYS A 292 2.06 -9.11 18.74
N ILE A 293 3.28 -8.61 18.58
CA ILE A 293 4.36 -9.35 17.93
C ILE A 293 4.70 -10.57 18.78
N ASN A 294 4.47 -11.76 18.21
CA ASN A 294 4.76 -13.06 18.82
C ASN A 294 5.70 -13.82 17.87
N LEU A 295 7.00 -13.79 18.20
CA LEU A 295 8.02 -14.43 17.36
C LEU A 295 7.97 -15.95 17.51
N LYS A 296 7.63 -16.62 16.44
CA LYS A 296 7.75 -18.08 16.30
C LYS A 296 9.07 -18.41 15.57
N LYS A 297 9.82 -19.39 16.08
CA LYS A 297 11.02 -19.89 15.41
C LYS A 297 10.63 -20.55 14.09
N ILE A 298 11.39 -20.29 13.03
CA ILE A 298 11.18 -20.95 11.75
C ILE A 298 11.80 -22.35 11.84
N ASN A 299 10.92 -23.34 11.89
CA ASN A 299 11.21 -24.77 11.83
C ASN A 299 10.08 -25.47 11.06
N LYS A 300 10.22 -26.74 10.80
CA LYS A 300 9.25 -27.52 10.02
C LYS A 300 7.84 -27.44 10.63
N GLU A 301 7.73 -27.64 11.95
CA GLU A 301 6.46 -27.68 12.68
C GLU A 301 5.69 -26.34 12.57
N ASN A 302 6.34 -25.22 12.95
CA ASN A 302 5.73 -23.90 12.91
C ASN A 302 5.38 -23.45 11.47
N LEU A 303 6.18 -23.88 10.47
CA LEU A 303 5.84 -23.60 9.07
C LEU A 303 4.68 -24.47 8.58
N ASP A 304 4.64 -25.75 8.96
CA ASP A 304 3.53 -26.62 8.63
C ASP A 304 2.23 -26.08 9.25
N GLU A 305 2.25 -25.61 10.49
CA GLU A 305 1.13 -24.92 11.14
C GLU A 305 0.70 -23.65 10.37
N LEU A 306 1.66 -22.78 10.03
CA LEU A 306 1.38 -21.56 9.27
C LEU A 306 0.71 -21.90 7.93
N PHE A 307 1.32 -22.78 7.16
CA PHE A 307 0.85 -23.07 5.80
C PHE A 307 -0.46 -23.86 5.80
N SER A 308 -0.64 -24.85 6.73
CA SER A 308 -1.87 -25.62 6.84
C SER A 308 -3.04 -24.77 7.36
N GLY A 309 -2.79 -23.83 8.26
CA GLY A 309 -3.80 -22.90 8.75
C GLY A 309 -4.45 -22.05 7.65
N TRP A 310 -3.75 -21.89 6.53
CA TRP A 310 -4.21 -21.14 5.36
C TRP A 310 -4.60 -22.03 4.15
N GLU A 311 -4.55 -23.36 4.30
CA GLU A 311 -4.91 -24.31 3.23
C GLU A 311 -6.40 -24.67 3.17
N ASP A 312 -7.18 -24.38 4.19
CA ASP A 312 -8.61 -24.75 4.27
C ASP A 312 -9.44 -24.00 3.22
N GLU A 313 -9.77 -24.72 2.13
CA GLU A 313 -10.54 -24.18 1.00
C GLU A 313 -12.01 -23.86 1.33
N LYS A 314 -12.54 -24.33 2.47
CA LYS A 314 -13.96 -24.19 2.84
C LYS A 314 -14.36 -22.82 3.37
N LYS A 315 -13.39 -21.98 3.74
CA LYS A 315 -13.61 -20.66 4.33
C LYS A 315 -13.36 -19.56 3.31
N ASN A 316 -14.11 -19.40 2.25
CA ASN A 316 -14.06 -18.20 1.36
C ASN A 316 -12.68 -17.49 1.32
N GLN A 317 -11.62 -18.27 1.10
CA GLN A 317 -10.22 -17.94 1.33
C GLN A 317 -9.66 -16.84 0.41
N HIS A 318 -10.42 -16.42 -0.58
CA HIS A 318 -9.94 -15.43 -1.54
C HIS A 318 -9.62 -14.07 -0.92
N ALA A 319 -10.33 -13.72 0.16
CA ALA A 319 -10.15 -12.48 0.90
C ALA A 319 -9.20 -12.62 2.11
N LEU A 320 -8.67 -13.81 2.39
CA LEU A 320 -7.82 -14.06 3.55
C LEU A 320 -6.35 -13.88 3.20
N PHE A 321 -5.73 -12.95 3.88
CA PHE A 321 -4.30 -12.68 3.83
C PHE A 321 -3.81 -12.19 5.19
N THR A 322 -2.53 -12.27 5.41
CA THR A 322 -1.86 -11.61 6.53
C THR A 322 -0.53 -11.03 6.09
N ASP A 323 0.07 -10.21 6.96
CA ASP A 323 1.45 -9.77 6.80
C ASP A 323 2.33 -10.51 7.79
N LEU A 324 3.47 -10.99 7.33
CA LEU A 324 4.46 -11.67 8.15
C LEU A 324 5.67 -10.78 8.36
N LEU A 325 6.01 -10.53 9.62
CA LEU A 325 7.33 -10.00 9.97
C LEU A 325 8.33 -11.15 9.98
N LEU A 326 9.39 -11.04 9.19
CA LEU A 326 10.48 -12.00 9.10
C LEU A 326 11.77 -11.36 9.61
N ILE A 327 12.47 -12.04 10.53
CA ILE A 327 13.72 -11.53 11.13
C ILE A 327 14.73 -12.63 11.34
N ASN A 328 15.99 -12.22 11.45
CA ASN A 328 17.14 -13.08 11.77
C ASN A 328 17.59 -12.90 13.24
N ASN A 329 18.39 -13.82 13.76
CA ASN A 329 18.76 -13.98 15.18
C ASN A 329 19.35 -12.74 15.90
N ASN A 330 19.54 -11.63 15.25
CA ASN A 330 20.13 -10.45 15.87
C ASN A 330 19.09 -9.46 16.42
N PHE A 331 17.83 -9.90 16.58
CA PHE A 331 16.77 -9.13 17.23
C PHE A 331 16.41 -9.67 18.59
#